data_57a2051701ab5e29248c8d0bb6d306bd
#
_entry.id   57a2051701ab5e29248c8d0bb6d306bd
#
_cell.length_a   1.000
_cell.length_b   1.000
_cell.length_c   1.000
_cell.angle_alpha   90.00
_cell.angle_beta   90.00
_cell.angle_gamma   90.00
#
_symmetry.space_group_name_H-M   'P 1'
#
loop_
_entity.id
_entity.type
_entity.pdbx_description
1 polymer ?
#
loop_
_entity_poly.entity_id
_entity_poly.type
_entity_poly.pdbx_seq_one_letter_code
_entity_poly.pdbx_strand_id
1 'polypeptide(L)'
;MKNVNQIKRIRILTGYTSGFFLKFFIKEFPNIPIDVYIGMAQQGIKKNDHEIYLKLSKESSFNLYYQVAGKDTHMKLFEIEYFNHKEIYVGSANFSFSGMFEQNELMTLVDSVCDSLFLDQLNRSIEVSDPKAVGLLLDCDEDYIGTDDISITDENQVRYSRICKPYTISFRRNSVFLSKFQVPLVTDTLNCKIYNKDGKTIIRFPSSFRVRTKFPINKRISLFYENIELKCVVHGKFNSRLQFENQKLEEILIEKFQCSLDLLEQKLLDFGVSHLLFERINETEYIISF
;
A
#
# COMPACT_ATOMS: atom_id res chain seq x y z
N MET A 1 4.79 14.74 22.88
CA MET A 1 4.24 13.37 22.82
C MET A 1 3.14 13.28 23.86
N LYS A 2 1.89 13.01 23.44
CA LYS A 2 0.84 12.67 24.41
C LYS A 2 1.25 11.35 25.08
N ASN A 3 1.02 11.29 26.38
CA ASN A 3 1.53 10.22 27.23
C ASN A 3 0.79 8.90 26.91
N VAL A 4 1.42 7.99 26.18
CA VAL A 4 0.85 6.68 25.77
C VAL A 4 0.30 5.93 27.01
N ASN A 5 0.89 6.12 28.17
CA ASN A 5 0.45 5.53 29.43
C ASN A 5 -0.93 6.01 29.93
N GLN A 6 -1.51 7.03 29.30
CA GLN A 6 -2.85 7.54 29.62
C GLN A 6 -3.94 6.98 28.69
N ILE A 7 -3.56 6.22 27.66
CA ILE A 7 -4.51 5.62 26.74
C ILE A 7 -5.09 4.36 27.38
N LYS A 8 -6.43 4.32 27.44
CA LYS A 8 -7.19 3.19 27.98
C LYS A 8 -7.59 2.20 26.88
N ARG A 9 -7.95 2.70 25.70
CA ARG A 9 -8.41 1.90 24.55
C ARG A 9 -8.29 2.68 23.25
N ILE A 10 -8.13 1.96 22.13
CA ILE A 10 -8.21 2.53 20.78
C ILE A 10 -9.27 1.76 20.00
N ARG A 11 -10.18 2.48 19.32
CA ARG A 11 -11.19 1.90 18.42
C ARG A 11 -11.06 2.52 17.03
N ILE A 12 -11.07 1.69 16.01
CA ILE A 12 -10.83 2.12 14.63
C ILE A 12 -11.90 1.51 13.72
N LEU A 13 -12.62 2.35 13.00
CA LEU A 13 -13.47 1.95 11.90
C LEU A 13 -12.86 2.49 10.60
N THR A 14 -12.55 1.58 9.67
CA THR A 14 -11.88 1.91 8.42
C THR A 14 -12.46 1.08 7.27
N GLY A 15 -12.40 1.60 6.05
CA GLY A 15 -12.78 0.81 4.88
C GLY A 15 -11.83 -0.35 4.65
N TYR A 16 -10.52 -0.07 4.71
CA TYR A 16 -9.43 -1.01 4.45
C TYR A 16 -8.29 -0.81 5.43
N THR A 17 -7.55 -1.89 5.68
CA THR A 17 -6.25 -1.88 6.39
C THR A 17 -5.35 -2.95 5.79
N SER A 18 -4.13 -3.10 6.29
CA SER A 18 -3.23 -4.21 5.96
C SER A 18 -2.65 -4.86 7.20
N GLY A 19 -2.35 -6.16 7.12
CA GLY A 19 -1.78 -6.90 8.24
C GLY A 19 -0.43 -6.35 8.67
N PHE A 20 0.39 -5.94 7.71
CA PHE A 20 1.67 -5.33 8.00
C PHE A 20 1.54 -4.01 8.77
N PHE A 21 0.63 -3.13 8.36
CA PHE A 21 0.40 -1.87 9.05
C PHE A 21 -0.10 -2.09 10.48
N LEU A 22 -1.03 -3.03 10.69
CA LEU A 22 -1.52 -3.36 12.02
C LEU A 22 -0.43 -3.94 12.91
N LYS A 23 0.41 -4.82 12.38
CA LYS A 23 1.57 -5.37 13.10
C LYS A 23 2.54 -4.26 13.55
N PHE A 24 2.78 -3.28 12.69
CA PHE A 24 3.57 -2.09 13.03
C PHE A 24 2.89 -1.28 14.13
N PHE A 25 1.60 -0.94 13.95
CA PHE A 25 0.86 -0.08 14.86
C PHE A 25 0.74 -0.68 16.28
N ILE A 26 0.43 -1.97 16.39
CA ILE A 26 0.27 -2.66 17.68
C ILE A 26 1.58 -2.66 18.49
N LYS A 27 2.73 -2.73 17.84
CA LYS A 27 4.04 -2.62 18.50
C LYS A 27 4.27 -1.28 19.18
N GLU A 28 3.71 -0.20 18.61
CA GLU A 28 3.82 1.14 19.20
C GLU A 28 2.90 1.34 20.42
N PHE A 29 1.89 0.47 20.57
CA PHE A 29 0.91 0.52 21.65
C PHE A 29 0.78 -0.82 22.39
N PRO A 30 1.88 -1.32 22.97
CA PRO A 30 1.85 -2.59 23.69
C PRO A 30 0.88 -2.51 24.89
N ASN A 31 0.09 -3.54 25.09
CA ASN A 31 -0.86 -3.69 26.20
C ASN A 31 -2.08 -2.73 26.17
N ILE A 32 -2.25 -1.94 25.12
CA ILE A 32 -3.46 -1.12 24.95
C ILE A 32 -4.49 -1.96 24.18
N PRO A 33 -5.73 -2.09 24.69
CA PRO A 33 -6.81 -2.72 23.93
C PRO A 33 -7.09 -1.96 22.65
N ILE A 34 -7.03 -2.67 21.51
CA ILE A 34 -7.24 -2.09 20.18
C ILE A 34 -8.31 -2.91 19.46
N ASP A 35 -9.40 -2.24 19.05
CA ASP A 35 -10.43 -2.86 18.22
C ASP A 35 -10.45 -2.22 16.84
N VAL A 36 -10.37 -3.03 15.82
CA VAL A 36 -10.39 -2.60 14.40
C VAL A 36 -11.56 -3.23 13.68
N TYR A 37 -12.33 -2.41 13.00
CA TYR A 37 -13.47 -2.82 12.19
C TYR A 37 -13.18 -2.51 10.72
N ILE A 38 -13.18 -3.55 9.88
CA ILE A 38 -13.00 -3.42 8.43
C ILE A 38 -14.38 -3.38 7.77
N GLY A 39 -14.81 -2.19 7.37
CA GLY A 39 -16.15 -1.94 6.87
C GLY A 39 -16.38 -2.42 5.43
N MET A 40 -15.32 -2.64 4.65
CA MET A 40 -15.41 -3.11 3.26
C MET A 40 -14.92 -4.55 3.09
N ALA A 41 -15.00 -5.35 4.14
CA ALA A 41 -14.52 -6.73 4.12
C ALA A 41 -15.27 -7.62 3.11
N GLN A 42 -16.55 -7.31 2.81
CA GLN A 42 -17.35 -8.02 1.80
C GLN A 42 -16.78 -7.91 0.37
N GLN A 43 -15.92 -6.92 0.11
CA GLN A 43 -15.22 -6.77 -1.17
C GLN A 43 -14.00 -7.68 -1.31
N GLY A 44 -13.68 -8.43 -0.27
CA GLY A 44 -12.63 -9.42 -0.21
C GLY A 44 -11.44 -9.02 0.64
N ILE A 45 -10.92 -10.00 1.36
CA ILE A 45 -9.76 -9.91 2.24
C ILE A 45 -8.63 -10.75 1.65
N LYS A 46 -7.42 -10.26 1.64
CA LYS A 46 -6.25 -11.03 1.21
C LYS A 46 -5.93 -12.12 2.22
N LYS A 47 -5.58 -13.32 1.74
CA LYS A 47 -5.21 -14.45 2.61
C LYS A 47 -4.07 -14.10 3.55
N ASN A 48 -2.99 -13.49 3.04
CA ASN A 48 -1.85 -13.06 3.85
C ASN A 48 -2.23 -12.07 4.96
N ASP A 49 -3.06 -11.08 4.65
CA ASP A 49 -3.53 -10.13 5.65
C ASP A 49 -4.35 -10.84 6.73
N HIS A 50 -5.26 -11.74 6.32
CA HIS A 50 -6.06 -12.54 7.24
C HIS A 50 -5.20 -13.40 8.19
N GLU A 51 -4.16 -14.05 7.68
CA GLU A 51 -3.23 -14.84 8.50
C GLU A 51 -2.50 -13.98 9.54
N ILE A 52 -2.08 -12.77 9.14
CA ILE A 52 -1.45 -11.82 10.06
C ILE A 52 -2.45 -11.37 11.13
N TYR A 53 -3.69 -11.04 10.74
CA TYR A 53 -4.74 -10.63 11.68
C TYR A 53 -5.06 -11.74 12.69
N LEU A 54 -5.13 -13.00 12.26
CA LEU A 54 -5.31 -14.15 13.15
C LEU A 54 -4.17 -14.31 14.15
N LYS A 55 -2.92 -14.08 13.73
CA LYS A 55 -1.77 -14.10 14.65
C LYS A 55 -1.87 -12.98 15.67
N LEU A 56 -2.10 -11.76 15.22
CA LEU A 56 -2.20 -10.59 16.09
C LEU A 56 -3.32 -10.73 17.13
N SER A 57 -4.49 -11.26 16.74
CA SER A 57 -5.61 -11.45 17.66
C SER A 57 -5.35 -12.51 18.74
N LYS A 58 -4.39 -13.42 18.53
CA LYS A 58 -4.00 -14.44 19.51
C LYS A 58 -2.91 -13.97 20.48
N GLU A 59 -2.08 -13.03 20.07
CA GLU A 59 -0.84 -12.64 20.76
C GLU A 59 -0.96 -11.34 21.56
N SER A 60 -2.05 -10.57 21.38
CA SER A 60 -2.17 -9.22 21.94
C SER A 60 -3.60 -8.87 22.34
N SER A 61 -3.78 -7.75 23.05
CA SER A 61 -5.09 -7.14 23.36
C SER A 61 -5.71 -6.50 22.10
N PHE A 62 -5.71 -7.24 21.00
CA PHE A 62 -6.14 -6.79 19.68
C PHE A 62 -7.31 -7.61 19.18
N ASN A 63 -8.40 -6.95 18.80
CA ASN A 63 -9.56 -7.56 18.18
C ASN A 63 -9.75 -6.96 16.79
N LEU A 64 -10.08 -7.81 15.81
CA LEU A 64 -10.40 -7.38 14.47
C LEU A 64 -11.71 -8.01 13.99
N TYR A 65 -12.52 -7.16 13.38
CA TYR A 65 -13.87 -7.50 12.96
C TYR A 65 -14.06 -7.22 11.46
N TYR A 66 -14.68 -8.15 10.75
CA TYR A 66 -15.06 -8.04 9.34
C TYR A 66 -16.54 -7.75 9.23
N GLN A 67 -16.92 -6.68 8.57
CA GLN A 67 -18.32 -6.45 8.24
C GLN A 67 -18.82 -7.50 7.24
N VAL A 68 -19.91 -8.18 7.58
CA VAL A 68 -20.51 -9.25 6.77
C VAL A 68 -21.97 -8.99 6.42
N ALA A 69 -22.58 -7.96 6.98
CA ALA A 69 -24.00 -7.63 6.78
C ALA A 69 -24.21 -6.16 6.47
N GLY A 70 -25.28 -5.87 5.74
CA GLY A 70 -25.66 -4.52 5.36
C GLY A 70 -24.78 -3.94 4.24
N LYS A 71 -24.93 -2.64 4.00
CA LYS A 71 -24.10 -1.90 3.02
C LYS A 71 -22.70 -1.71 3.57
N ASP A 72 -21.71 -1.83 2.68
CA ASP A 72 -20.31 -1.60 3.01
C ASP A 72 -20.10 -0.24 3.69
N THR A 73 -19.30 -0.24 4.74
CA THR A 73 -18.94 0.97 5.47
C THR A 73 -17.56 1.46 5.00
N HIS A 74 -17.54 2.63 4.39
CA HIS A 74 -16.31 3.31 3.97
C HIS A 74 -15.94 4.50 4.87
N MET A 75 -16.45 4.53 6.09
CA MET A 75 -16.10 5.53 7.11
C MET A 75 -14.67 5.34 7.59
N LYS A 76 -14.05 6.44 8.02
CA LYS A 76 -12.76 6.47 8.70
C LYS A 76 -12.99 7.23 10.00
N LEU A 77 -13.03 6.45 11.08
CA LEU A 77 -13.33 6.92 12.43
C LEU A 77 -12.31 6.31 13.38
N PHE A 78 -11.51 7.15 14.04
CA PHE A 78 -10.51 6.75 15.01
C PHE A 78 -10.86 7.35 16.34
N GLU A 79 -11.05 6.52 17.35
CA GLU A 79 -11.26 6.96 18.72
C GLU A 79 -10.09 6.53 19.59
N ILE A 80 -9.55 7.47 20.33
CA ILE A 80 -8.56 7.23 21.37
C ILE A 80 -9.22 7.58 22.71
N GLU A 81 -9.50 6.56 23.50
CA GLU A 81 -10.04 6.72 24.83
C GLU A 81 -8.89 6.83 25.83
N TYR A 82 -8.81 7.96 26.51
CA TYR A 82 -7.95 8.19 27.65
C TYR A 82 -8.69 7.95 28.96
N PHE A 83 -8.04 7.93 30.09
CA PHE A 83 -8.71 7.76 31.39
C PHE A 83 -9.67 8.89 31.73
N ASN A 84 -9.48 10.09 31.21
CA ASN A 84 -10.24 11.30 31.55
C ASN A 84 -11.01 11.95 30.38
N HIS A 85 -10.75 11.56 29.13
CA HIS A 85 -11.44 12.10 27.95
C HIS A 85 -11.33 11.14 26.77
N LYS A 86 -11.99 11.48 25.67
CA LYS A 86 -11.88 10.81 24.38
C LYS A 86 -11.44 11.78 23.31
N GLU A 87 -10.67 11.33 22.36
CA GLU A 87 -10.36 12.02 21.10
C GLU A 87 -10.94 11.23 19.96
N ILE A 88 -11.73 11.89 19.11
CA ILE A 88 -12.41 11.25 17.99
C ILE A 88 -11.97 11.97 16.71
N TYR A 89 -11.39 11.22 15.79
CA TYR A 89 -10.93 11.73 14.51
C TYR A 89 -11.77 11.12 13.39
N VAL A 90 -12.26 11.95 12.49
CA VAL A 90 -12.98 11.56 11.29
C VAL A 90 -12.34 12.16 10.06
N GLY A 91 -12.43 11.47 8.93
CA GLY A 91 -11.84 12.01 7.70
C GLY A 91 -11.79 11.03 6.55
N SER A 92 -10.81 11.20 5.69
CA SER A 92 -10.63 10.40 4.47
C SER A 92 -9.57 9.31 4.57
N ALA A 93 -8.66 9.37 5.56
CA ALA A 93 -7.53 8.45 5.70
C ALA A 93 -7.98 7.04 6.12
N ASN A 94 -7.75 6.03 5.27
CA ASN A 94 -7.85 4.65 5.72
C ASN A 94 -6.76 4.35 6.74
N PHE A 95 -7.03 3.42 7.65
CA PHE A 95 -6.07 2.95 8.64
C PHE A 95 -5.05 2.00 8.00
N SER A 96 -4.15 2.57 7.21
CA SER A 96 -3.12 1.87 6.44
C SER A 96 -1.92 2.77 6.26
N PHE A 97 -0.75 2.23 5.89
CA PHE A 97 0.42 3.07 5.56
C PHE A 97 0.07 4.13 4.54
N SER A 98 -0.66 3.73 3.53
CA SER A 98 -1.09 4.62 2.46
C SER A 98 -1.93 5.79 2.97
N GLY A 99 -2.96 5.50 3.76
CA GLY A 99 -3.84 6.53 4.30
C GLY A 99 -3.17 7.42 5.34
N MET A 100 -2.32 6.82 6.20
CA MET A 100 -1.75 7.56 7.33
C MET A 100 -0.47 8.34 6.97
N PHE A 101 0.31 7.89 5.96
CA PHE A 101 1.66 8.42 5.73
C PHE A 101 1.98 8.85 4.31
N GLU A 102 1.21 8.39 3.31
CA GLU A 102 1.64 8.55 1.92
C GLU A 102 0.65 9.31 1.05
N GLN A 103 -0.64 9.29 1.38
CA GLN A 103 -1.68 10.04 0.64
C GLN A 103 -1.93 11.40 1.29
N ASN A 104 -2.40 12.34 0.48
CA ASN A 104 -2.91 13.60 1.00
C ASN A 104 -4.33 13.35 1.53
N GLU A 105 -4.43 13.11 2.81
CA GLU A 105 -5.67 12.81 3.51
C GLU A 105 -5.96 13.90 4.54
N LEU A 106 -7.22 14.05 4.88
CA LEU A 106 -7.67 14.96 5.92
C LEU A 106 -8.27 14.15 7.07
N MET A 107 -7.77 14.40 8.27
CA MET A 107 -8.39 13.92 9.52
C MET A 107 -8.65 15.12 10.41
N THR A 108 -9.85 15.19 10.97
CA THR A 108 -10.25 16.27 11.89
C THR A 108 -10.69 15.69 13.23
N LEU A 109 -10.30 16.37 14.30
CA LEU A 109 -10.80 16.10 15.63
C LEU A 109 -12.25 16.63 15.74
N VAL A 110 -13.16 15.82 16.23
CA VAL A 110 -14.56 16.20 16.42
C VAL A 110 -14.96 16.03 17.88
N ASP A 111 -15.82 16.93 18.35
CA ASP A 111 -16.47 16.79 19.65
C ASP A 111 -17.81 16.05 19.45
N SER A 112 -17.78 14.74 19.61
CA SER A 112 -18.92 13.88 19.35
C SER A 112 -18.87 12.60 20.19
N VAL A 113 -19.95 11.83 20.17
CA VAL A 113 -20.04 10.50 20.77
C VAL A 113 -20.28 9.49 19.66
N CYS A 114 -19.38 8.51 19.54
CA CYS A 114 -19.38 7.52 18.45
C CYS A 114 -19.71 6.09 18.91
N ASP A 115 -20.11 5.89 20.17
CA ASP A 115 -20.37 4.56 20.71
C ASP A 115 -21.46 3.80 19.93
N SER A 116 -22.51 4.50 19.49
CA SER A 116 -23.58 3.90 18.67
C SER A 116 -23.09 3.44 17.30
N LEU A 117 -22.14 4.15 16.68
CA LEU A 117 -21.57 3.77 15.39
C LEU A 117 -20.72 2.51 15.52
N PHE A 118 -19.92 2.40 16.56
CA PHE A 118 -19.13 1.19 16.83
C PHE A 118 -20.01 0.00 17.20
N LEU A 119 -21.10 0.22 17.97
CA LEU A 119 -22.05 -0.84 18.30
C LEU A 119 -22.79 -1.34 17.05
N ASP A 120 -23.28 -0.44 16.21
CA ASP A 120 -23.92 -0.79 14.94
C ASP A 120 -22.95 -1.55 14.02
N GLN A 121 -21.69 -1.12 13.96
CA GLN A 121 -20.68 -1.80 13.18
C GLN A 121 -20.38 -3.20 13.74
N LEU A 122 -20.28 -3.37 15.04
CA LEU A 122 -20.07 -4.67 15.69
C LEU A 122 -21.23 -5.63 15.39
N ASN A 123 -22.48 -5.17 15.49
CA ASN A 123 -23.65 -5.98 15.19
C ASN A 123 -23.73 -6.49 13.74
N ARG A 124 -23.01 -5.86 12.83
CA ARG A 124 -22.92 -6.23 11.41
C ARG A 124 -21.62 -6.98 11.05
N SER A 125 -20.80 -7.27 12.03
CA SER A 125 -19.46 -7.84 11.83
C SER A 125 -19.30 -9.18 12.53
N ILE A 126 -18.33 -9.94 12.06
CA ILE A 126 -17.82 -11.15 12.71
C ILE A 126 -16.36 -10.94 13.11
N GLU A 127 -15.89 -11.65 14.10
CA GLU A 127 -14.48 -11.67 14.45
C GLU A 127 -13.63 -12.32 13.37
N VAL A 128 -12.36 -11.93 13.27
CA VAL A 128 -11.41 -12.51 12.32
C VAL A 128 -11.26 -14.03 12.49
N SER A 129 -11.46 -14.55 13.69
CA SER A 129 -11.39 -15.98 14.05
C SER A 129 -12.65 -16.75 13.73
N ASP A 130 -13.75 -16.09 13.33
CA ASP A 130 -14.99 -16.78 12.96
C ASP A 130 -14.76 -17.61 11.69
N PRO A 131 -15.18 -18.91 11.67
CA PRO A 131 -15.04 -19.76 10.48
C PRO A 131 -15.67 -19.18 9.21
N LYS A 132 -16.69 -18.34 9.34
CA LYS A 132 -17.35 -17.66 8.21
C LYS A 132 -16.42 -16.64 7.51
N ALA A 133 -15.36 -16.16 8.20
CA ALA A 133 -14.39 -15.26 7.62
C ALA A 133 -13.67 -15.83 6.38
N VAL A 134 -13.56 -17.17 6.29
CA VAL A 134 -12.99 -17.86 5.12
C VAL A 134 -13.73 -17.50 3.82
N GLY A 135 -15.05 -17.29 3.90
CA GLY A 135 -15.86 -16.88 2.74
C GLY A 135 -15.57 -15.46 2.21
N LEU A 136 -14.83 -14.65 2.96
CA LEU A 136 -14.40 -13.31 2.55
C LEU A 136 -13.03 -13.31 1.88
N LEU A 137 -12.30 -14.44 1.90
CA LEU A 137 -10.94 -14.47 1.38
C LEU A 137 -10.94 -14.49 -0.15
N LEU A 138 -10.08 -13.68 -0.73
CA LEU A 138 -9.89 -13.66 -2.18
C LEU A 138 -9.09 -14.89 -2.61
N ASP A 139 -9.61 -15.64 -3.59
CA ASP A 139 -8.93 -16.80 -4.21
C ASP A 139 -7.84 -16.37 -5.21
N CYS A 140 -7.12 -15.31 -4.95
CA CYS A 140 -6.15 -14.78 -5.87
C CYS A 140 -4.74 -15.29 -5.56
N ASP A 141 -4.42 -16.48 -6.03
CA ASP A 141 -3.03 -16.97 -5.97
C ASP A 141 -2.14 -16.42 -7.11
N GLU A 142 -2.69 -15.74 -8.14
CA GLU A 142 -1.89 -15.40 -9.31
C GLU A 142 -1.57 -13.91 -9.54
N ASP A 143 -2.26 -12.94 -8.94
CA ASP A 143 -2.03 -11.53 -9.22
C ASP A 143 -1.65 -10.66 -8.01
N TYR A 144 -1.46 -11.26 -6.85
CA TYR A 144 -1.18 -10.55 -5.63
C TYR A 144 -0.03 -11.18 -4.85
N ILE A 145 1.19 -10.98 -5.33
CA ILE A 145 2.34 -11.04 -4.42
C ILE A 145 2.16 -9.84 -3.51
N GLY A 146 1.69 -10.13 -2.30
CA GLY A 146 1.43 -9.12 -1.29
C GLY A 146 2.68 -8.29 -1.08
N THR A 147 2.46 -7.02 -1.06
CA THR A 147 3.46 -5.99 -0.87
C THR A 147 3.88 -5.84 0.57
N ASP A 148 3.40 -6.70 1.42
CA ASP A 148 3.45 -6.53 2.87
C ASP A 148 4.44 -7.47 3.56
N ASP A 149 5.22 -8.26 2.81
CA ASP A 149 6.38 -8.99 3.33
C ASP A 149 7.66 -8.12 3.33
N ILE A 150 7.51 -6.86 3.70
CA ILE A 150 8.67 -6.10 4.12
C ILE A 150 9.05 -6.67 5.48
N SER A 151 10.06 -7.53 5.52
CA SER A 151 10.74 -7.83 6.77
C SER A 151 11.15 -6.48 7.37
N ILE A 152 10.74 -6.21 8.61
CA ILE A 152 11.15 -4.99 9.30
C ILE A 152 12.66 -5.16 9.55
N THR A 153 13.48 -4.69 8.60
CA THR A 153 14.90 -4.50 8.85
C THR A 153 15.05 -3.24 9.70
N ASP A 154 16.10 -3.16 10.50
CA ASP A 154 16.38 -1.99 11.35
C ASP A 154 16.41 -0.68 10.55
N GLU A 155 16.81 -0.72 9.28
CA GLU A 155 16.77 0.43 8.37
C GLU A 155 15.36 0.91 8.07
N ASN A 156 14.39 0.02 7.93
CA ASN A 156 12.98 0.39 7.75
C ASN A 156 12.40 0.97 9.04
N GLN A 157 12.76 0.46 10.21
CA GLN A 157 12.39 1.06 11.50
C GLN A 157 12.95 2.49 11.65
N VAL A 158 14.21 2.71 11.26
CA VAL A 158 14.82 4.05 11.26
C VAL A 158 14.11 4.99 10.28
N ARG A 159 13.66 4.51 9.14
CA ARG A 159 12.91 5.29 8.16
C ARG A 159 11.54 5.70 8.69
N TYR A 160 10.83 4.80 9.38
CA TYR A 160 9.52 5.08 9.99
C TYR A 160 9.65 5.94 11.25
N SER A 161 10.66 5.77 12.09
CA SER A 161 10.90 6.62 13.25
C SER A 161 11.20 8.08 12.87
N ARG A 162 11.75 8.32 11.68
CA ARG A 162 11.93 9.67 11.13
C ARG A 162 10.64 10.29 10.58
N ILE A 163 9.66 9.46 10.17
CA ILE A 163 8.36 9.89 9.64
C ILE A 163 7.40 10.24 10.80
N CYS A 164 7.55 9.62 11.96
CA CYS A 164 6.74 9.88 13.16
C CYS A 164 7.10 11.15 13.95
N LYS A 165 7.86 12.08 13.38
CA LYS A 165 7.94 13.43 13.97
C LYS A 165 6.60 14.13 13.78
N PRO A 166 6.12 14.93 14.77
CA PRO A 166 4.85 15.63 14.65
C PRO A 166 4.93 16.59 13.45
N TYR A 167 4.34 16.17 12.35
CA TYR A 167 4.22 17.01 11.17
C TYR A 167 3.13 18.05 11.42
N THR A 168 3.53 19.29 11.46
CA THR A 168 2.65 20.40 11.10
C THR A 168 2.17 20.11 9.68
N ILE A 169 0.86 19.90 9.51
CA ILE A 169 0.25 19.65 8.20
C ILE A 169 0.49 20.90 7.35
N SER A 170 1.52 20.89 6.55
CA SER A 170 1.69 21.88 5.51
C SER A 170 0.92 21.38 4.28
N PHE A 171 -0.18 22.06 3.95
CA PHE A 171 -0.86 21.90 2.68
C PHE A 171 0.11 22.18 1.53
N ARG A 172 0.76 21.18 0.99
CA ARG A 172 1.39 21.30 -0.31
C ARG A 172 0.37 20.98 -1.39
N ARG A 173 -0.35 21.99 -1.84
CA ARG A 173 -0.90 22.02 -3.20
C ARG A 173 0.29 21.96 -4.14
N ASN A 174 0.35 20.97 -4.94
CA ASN A 174 1.16 20.59 -6.09
C ASN A 174 1.91 19.29 -5.81
N SER A 175 1.41 18.23 -6.42
CA SER A 175 2.22 17.05 -6.69
C SER A 175 3.37 17.52 -7.60
N VAL A 176 4.49 17.91 -7.01
CA VAL A 176 5.72 18.08 -7.75
C VAL A 176 6.12 16.67 -8.17
N PHE A 177 5.77 16.30 -9.39
CA PHE A 177 6.31 15.09 -9.98
C PHE A 177 7.82 15.23 -9.96
N LEU A 178 8.51 14.31 -9.33
CA LEU A 178 9.96 14.31 -9.31
C LEU A 178 10.46 14.29 -10.75
N SER A 179 11.39 15.18 -11.07
CA SER A 179 12.01 15.25 -12.39
C SER A 179 12.80 13.95 -12.70
N LYS A 180 13.33 13.31 -11.65
CA LYS A 180 14.03 12.03 -11.72
C LYS A 180 13.59 11.12 -10.59
N PHE A 181 13.42 9.83 -10.87
CA PHE A 181 13.15 8.81 -9.86
C PHE A 181 13.73 7.46 -10.27
N GLN A 182 14.10 6.68 -9.28
CA GLN A 182 14.67 5.35 -9.45
C GLN A 182 13.68 4.30 -8.95
N VAL A 183 13.66 3.15 -9.65
CA VAL A 183 12.92 1.96 -9.26
C VAL A 183 13.93 0.85 -9.04
N PRO A 184 14.09 0.33 -7.82
CA PRO A 184 14.97 -0.81 -7.59
C PRO A 184 14.46 -2.02 -8.38
N LEU A 185 15.38 -2.67 -9.10
CA LEU A 185 15.10 -3.91 -9.83
C LEU A 185 14.89 -5.08 -8.88
N VAL A 186 15.69 -5.11 -7.82
CA VAL A 186 15.61 -6.12 -6.76
C VAL A 186 15.64 -5.41 -5.43
N THR A 187 14.67 -5.70 -4.58
CA THR A 187 14.70 -5.40 -3.15
C THR A 187 14.61 -6.74 -2.42
N ASP A 188 14.97 -6.79 -1.16
CA ASP A 188 14.90 -8.02 -0.34
C ASP A 188 13.49 -8.65 -0.31
N THR A 189 12.49 -7.93 -0.80
CA THR A 189 11.09 -8.33 -0.69
C THR A 189 10.28 -8.26 -1.98
N LEU A 190 10.72 -7.49 -3.01
CA LEU A 190 9.92 -7.28 -4.22
C LEU A 190 10.78 -6.89 -5.43
N ASN A 191 10.59 -7.63 -6.50
CA ASN A 191 11.28 -7.38 -7.75
C ASN A 191 10.41 -6.55 -8.71
N CYS A 192 11.02 -5.56 -9.37
CA CYS A 192 10.47 -5.02 -10.59
C CYS A 192 10.52 -6.14 -11.64
N LYS A 193 9.37 -6.52 -12.20
CA LYS A 193 9.31 -7.59 -13.22
C LYS A 193 9.05 -7.01 -14.59
N ILE A 194 9.84 -7.47 -15.56
CA ILE A 194 9.63 -7.18 -16.98
C ILE A 194 9.21 -8.50 -17.64
N TYR A 195 8.03 -8.57 -18.21
CA TYR A 195 7.50 -9.78 -18.82
C TYR A 195 6.59 -9.46 -20.01
N ASN A 196 6.34 -10.48 -20.84
CA ASN A 196 5.43 -10.39 -21.96
C ASN A 196 4.07 -10.99 -21.60
N LYS A 197 3.01 -10.31 -21.99
CA LYS A 197 1.64 -10.83 -21.94
C LYS A 197 0.89 -10.38 -23.18
N ASP A 198 0.35 -11.32 -23.92
CA ASP A 198 -0.48 -11.08 -25.12
C ASP A 198 0.22 -10.19 -26.15
N GLY A 199 1.52 -10.41 -26.38
CA GLY A 199 2.31 -9.64 -27.34
C GLY A 199 2.66 -8.22 -26.89
N LYS A 200 2.56 -7.91 -25.61
CA LYS A 200 2.89 -6.62 -25.03
C LYS A 200 3.89 -6.77 -23.90
N THR A 201 4.92 -5.94 -23.92
CA THR A 201 5.84 -5.86 -22.78
C THR A 201 5.18 -5.14 -21.62
N ILE A 202 5.36 -5.66 -20.40
CA ILE A 202 4.84 -5.09 -19.17
C ILE A 202 5.99 -4.91 -18.20
N ILE A 203 6.13 -3.71 -17.65
CA ILE A 203 6.93 -3.46 -16.44
C ILE A 203 5.97 -3.44 -15.25
N ARG A 204 6.10 -4.42 -14.36
CA ARG A 204 5.39 -4.46 -13.09
C ARG A 204 6.29 -3.90 -12.01
N PHE A 205 5.85 -2.83 -11.38
CA PHE A 205 6.58 -2.21 -10.29
C PHE A 205 6.29 -2.91 -8.96
N PRO A 206 7.25 -2.88 -8.04
CA PRO A 206 7.00 -3.23 -6.65
C PRO A 206 5.83 -2.41 -6.11
N SER A 207 5.07 -2.94 -5.20
CA SER A 207 3.90 -2.23 -4.64
C SER A 207 4.27 -1.06 -3.75
N SER A 208 5.48 -1.06 -3.19
CA SER A 208 6.06 0.11 -2.55
C SER A 208 6.27 1.28 -3.52
N PHE A 209 6.36 0.99 -4.84
CA PHE A 209 6.51 2.01 -5.86
C PHE A 209 5.14 2.51 -6.34
N ARG A 210 4.85 3.76 -6.07
CA ARG A 210 3.57 4.36 -6.43
C ARG A 210 3.60 4.93 -7.84
N VAL A 211 3.26 4.08 -8.80
CA VAL A 211 3.22 4.42 -10.24
C VAL A 211 2.37 5.67 -10.49
N ARG A 212 1.21 5.79 -9.85
CA ARG A 212 0.29 6.93 -10.01
C ARG A 212 0.84 8.28 -9.58
N THR A 213 1.84 8.30 -8.69
CA THR A 213 2.50 9.56 -8.27
C THR A 213 3.68 9.92 -9.16
N LYS A 214 4.07 9.03 -10.06
CA LYS A 214 5.23 9.17 -10.93
C LYS A 214 4.82 9.31 -12.40
N PHE A 215 3.72 8.65 -12.79
CA PHE A 215 3.21 8.66 -14.15
C PHE A 215 1.73 9.08 -14.17
N PRO A 216 1.28 9.81 -15.20
CA PRO A 216 -0.12 10.18 -15.37
C PRO A 216 -0.97 8.93 -15.65
N ILE A 217 -2.10 8.82 -14.93
CA ILE A 217 -3.06 7.72 -15.13
C ILE A 217 -3.99 8.06 -16.27
N ASN A 218 -4.41 7.03 -17.02
CA ASN A 218 -5.33 7.15 -18.17
C ASN A 218 -4.81 8.05 -19.31
N LYS A 219 -3.52 8.35 -19.31
CA LYS A 219 -2.85 9.03 -20.45
C LYS A 219 -1.86 8.08 -21.10
N ARG A 220 -1.71 8.23 -22.41
CA ARG A 220 -0.61 7.58 -23.13
C ARG A 220 0.69 8.27 -22.74
N ILE A 221 1.74 7.48 -22.49
CA ILE A 221 3.06 7.92 -22.05
C ILE A 221 4.06 7.50 -23.13
N SER A 222 4.98 8.38 -23.48
CA SER A 222 6.14 8.08 -24.30
C SER A 222 7.38 7.93 -23.41
N LEU A 223 7.98 6.75 -23.44
CA LEU A 223 9.28 6.50 -22.83
C LEU A 223 10.34 6.46 -23.91
N PHE A 224 11.38 7.24 -23.76
CA PHE A 224 12.52 7.26 -24.68
C PHE A 224 13.65 6.44 -24.07
N TYR A 225 14.05 5.38 -24.76
CA TYR A 225 15.26 4.64 -24.47
C TYR A 225 16.26 4.93 -25.59
N GLU A 226 17.35 5.62 -25.24
CA GLU A 226 18.25 6.21 -26.24
C GLU A 226 17.44 7.09 -27.23
N ASN A 227 17.37 6.73 -28.51
CA ASN A 227 16.60 7.47 -29.54
C ASN A 227 15.31 6.75 -29.95
N ILE A 228 14.87 5.74 -29.17
CA ILE A 228 13.71 4.91 -29.50
C ILE A 228 12.52 5.31 -28.65
N GLU A 229 11.43 5.74 -29.27
CA GLU A 229 10.17 6.01 -28.58
C GLU A 229 9.39 4.72 -28.32
N LEU A 230 9.02 4.52 -27.06
CA LEU A 230 8.26 3.39 -26.56
C LEU A 230 6.94 3.92 -25.96
N LYS A 231 5.82 3.61 -26.58
CA LYS A 231 4.49 4.05 -26.12
C LYS A 231 3.93 3.07 -25.10
N CYS A 232 3.46 3.59 -23.98
CA CYS A 232 2.87 2.78 -22.92
C CYS A 232 1.74 3.52 -22.19
N VAL A 233 1.02 2.79 -21.35
CA VAL A 233 -0.02 3.32 -20.46
C VAL A 233 0.15 2.73 -19.08
N VAL A 234 -0.27 3.48 -18.06
CA VAL A 234 -0.40 2.93 -16.70
C VAL A 234 -1.60 1.97 -16.69
N HIS A 235 -1.37 0.74 -16.27
CA HIS A 235 -2.34 -0.35 -16.31
C HIS A 235 -2.34 -1.19 -15.02
N GLY A 236 -3.40 -2.02 -14.87
CA GLY A 236 -3.58 -2.95 -13.75
C GLY A 236 -4.49 -2.43 -12.66
N LYS A 237 -5.02 -3.35 -11.84
CA LYS A 237 -6.05 -3.10 -10.81
C LYS A 237 -5.68 -1.96 -9.85
N PHE A 238 -4.37 -1.74 -9.60
CA PHE A 238 -3.85 -0.70 -8.72
C PHE A 238 -2.92 0.28 -9.44
N ASN A 239 -3.01 0.36 -10.77
CA ASN A 239 -2.10 1.17 -11.58
C ASN A 239 -0.61 0.88 -11.26
N SER A 240 -0.28 -0.39 -11.10
CA SER A 240 1.06 -0.85 -10.68
C SER A 240 1.95 -1.30 -11.83
N ARG A 241 1.49 -1.11 -13.07
CA ARG A 241 2.17 -1.61 -14.27
C ARG A 241 2.26 -0.52 -15.32
N LEU A 242 3.36 -0.51 -16.09
CA LEU A 242 3.43 0.13 -17.39
C LEU A 242 3.25 -0.96 -18.46
N GLN A 243 2.20 -0.85 -19.25
CA GLN A 243 1.93 -1.74 -20.38
C GLN A 243 2.32 -1.03 -21.66
N PHE A 244 3.29 -1.59 -22.37
CA PHE A 244 3.73 -1.09 -23.67
C PHE A 244 2.78 -1.54 -24.77
N GLU A 245 2.69 -0.76 -25.83
CA GLU A 245 1.80 -1.06 -26.96
C GLU A 245 2.26 -2.30 -27.77
N ASN A 246 3.56 -2.63 -27.68
CA ASN A 246 4.20 -3.73 -28.41
C ASN A 246 5.34 -4.34 -27.60
N GLN A 247 6.12 -5.23 -28.23
CA GLN A 247 7.27 -5.93 -27.64
C GLN A 247 8.62 -5.21 -27.83
N LYS A 248 8.64 -4.01 -28.39
CA LYS A 248 9.87 -3.32 -28.78
C LYS A 248 10.86 -3.14 -27.62
N LEU A 249 10.37 -2.86 -26.42
CA LEU A 249 11.23 -2.79 -25.23
C LEU A 249 11.86 -4.14 -24.91
N GLU A 250 11.10 -5.22 -24.99
CA GLU A 250 11.59 -6.59 -24.80
C GLU A 250 12.70 -6.93 -25.80
N GLU A 251 12.47 -6.66 -27.08
CA GLU A 251 13.43 -6.88 -28.16
C GLU A 251 14.75 -6.15 -27.91
N ILE A 252 14.68 -4.87 -27.53
CA ILE A 252 15.85 -4.05 -27.19
C ILE A 252 16.62 -4.65 -26.00
N LEU A 253 15.90 -5.06 -24.95
CA LEU A 253 16.56 -5.59 -23.76
C LEU A 253 17.20 -6.96 -24.01
N ILE A 254 16.52 -7.84 -24.74
CA ILE A 254 17.06 -9.14 -25.15
C ILE A 254 18.32 -8.96 -26.01
N GLU A 255 18.29 -8.07 -26.98
CA GLU A 255 19.43 -7.77 -27.85
C GLU A 255 20.60 -7.19 -27.05
N LYS A 256 20.35 -6.19 -26.22
CA LYS A 256 21.39 -5.51 -25.43
C LYS A 256 22.06 -6.43 -24.40
N PHE A 257 21.28 -7.22 -23.68
CA PHE A 257 21.80 -8.08 -22.60
C PHE A 257 22.04 -9.53 -23.04
N GLN A 258 21.74 -9.86 -24.30
CA GLN A 258 21.93 -11.19 -24.91
C GLN A 258 21.39 -12.33 -24.01
N CYS A 259 20.16 -12.17 -23.51
CA CYS A 259 19.50 -13.13 -22.67
C CYS A 259 18.01 -13.23 -22.99
N SER A 260 17.36 -14.31 -22.56
CA SER A 260 15.89 -14.39 -22.57
C SER A 260 15.28 -13.48 -21.50
N LEU A 261 14.01 -13.13 -21.65
CA LEU A 261 13.30 -12.26 -20.72
C LEU A 261 13.29 -12.82 -19.29
N ASP A 262 13.21 -14.14 -19.15
CA ASP A 262 13.21 -14.83 -17.85
C ASP A 262 14.51 -14.69 -17.07
N LEU A 263 15.63 -14.46 -17.79
CA LEU A 263 16.96 -14.27 -17.21
C LEU A 263 17.36 -12.79 -17.10
N LEU A 264 16.50 -11.89 -17.58
CA LEU A 264 16.84 -10.47 -17.70
C LEU A 264 17.14 -9.83 -16.34
N GLU A 265 16.36 -10.14 -15.28
CA GLU A 265 16.62 -9.61 -13.94
C GLU A 265 18.03 -9.97 -13.46
N GLN A 266 18.40 -11.25 -13.57
CA GLN A 266 19.73 -11.72 -13.17
C GLN A 266 20.83 -11.07 -13.99
N LYS A 267 20.64 -10.97 -15.29
CA LYS A 267 21.60 -10.34 -16.19
C LYS A 267 21.78 -8.85 -15.89
N LEU A 268 20.73 -8.11 -15.65
CA LEU A 268 20.81 -6.71 -15.25
C LEU A 268 21.66 -6.54 -13.98
N LEU A 269 21.47 -7.41 -13.00
CA LEU A 269 22.26 -7.41 -11.77
C LEU A 269 23.74 -7.77 -12.05
N ASP A 270 24.00 -8.74 -12.88
CA ASP A 270 25.36 -9.14 -13.28
C ASP A 270 26.11 -7.98 -13.97
N PHE A 271 25.40 -7.13 -14.70
CA PHE A 271 25.91 -5.89 -15.30
C PHE A 271 25.96 -4.69 -14.34
N GLY A 272 25.63 -4.90 -13.05
CA GLY A 272 25.65 -3.84 -12.04
C GLY A 272 24.45 -2.89 -12.11
N VAL A 273 23.43 -3.22 -12.88
CA VAL A 273 22.18 -2.45 -12.97
C VAL A 273 21.28 -2.84 -11.81
N SER A 274 21.21 -2.00 -10.81
CA SER A 274 20.38 -2.23 -9.63
C SER A 274 19.04 -1.49 -9.65
N HIS A 275 18.86 -0.53 -10.57
CA HIS A 275 17.70 0.32 -10.65
C HIS A 275 17.31 0.64 -12.09
N LEU A 276 16.01 0.79 -12.35
CA LEU A 276 15.51 1.51 -13.52
C LEU A 276 15.47 2.99 -13.19
N LEU A 277 16.09 3.81 -14.02
CA LEU A 277 16.06 5.27 -13.87
C LEU A 277 15.03 5.85 -14.85
N PHE A 278 14.16 6.71 -14.33
CA PHE A 278 13.21 7.49 -15.13
C PHE A 278 13.51 8.98 -14.93
N GLU A 279 13.66 9.67 -16.04
CA GLU A 279 13.80 11.13 -16.08
C GLU A 279 12.63 11.74 -16.82
N ARG A 280 11.91 12.63 -16.17
CA ARG A 280 10.73 13.29 -16.75
C ARG A 280 11.14 14.44 -17.64
N ILE A 281 10.70 14.44 -18.90
CA ILE A 281 10.84 15.54 -19.85
C ILE A 281 9.66 16.52 -19.70
N ASN A 282 8.43 15.97 -19.72
CA ASN A 282 7.19 16.73 -19.54
C ASN A 282 6.09 15.86 -18.90
N GLU A 283 4.82 16.25 -18.99
CA GLU A 283 3.71 15.51 -18.35
C GLU A 283 3.57 14.06 -18.81
N THR A 284 3.89 13.76 -20.04
CA THR A 284 3.67 12.46 -20.69
C THR A 284 4.92 11.85 -21.29
N GLU A 285 6.05 12.52 -21.23
CA GLU A 285 7.31 12.08 -21.83
C GLU A 285 8.39 11.88 -20.79
N TYR A 286 9.09 10.76 -20.87
CA TYR A 286 10.14 10.36 -19.94
C TYR A 286 11.29 9.68 -20.68
N ILE A 287 12.50 9.82 -20.17
CA ILE A 287 13.64 8.99 -20.56
C ILE A 287 13.70 7.81 -19.60
N ILE A 288 13.89 6.59 -20.12
CA ILE A 288 14.19 5.40 -19.33
C ILE A 288 15.63 4.97 -19.58
N SER A 289 16.34 4.61 -18.53
CA SER A 289 17.69 4.04 -18.60
C SER A 289 17.88 2.91 -17.57
N PHE A 290 18.83 2.04 -17.87
CA PHE A 290 19.15 0.83 -17.11
C PHE A 290 20.58 0.87 -16.63
#